data_0845fa6178e22887432c58d02507ab4a
#
_entry.id   0845fa6178e22887432c58d02507ab4a
#
_cell.length_a   1.000
_cell.length_b   1.000
_cell.length_c   1.000
_cell.angle_alpha   90.00
_cell.angle_beta   90.00
_cell.angle_gamma   90.00
#
_symmetry.space_group_name_H-M   'P 1'
#
loop_
_entity.id
_entity.type
_entity.pdbx_description
1 polymer ?
#
loop_
_entity_poly.entity_id
_entity_poly.type
_entity_poly.pdbx_seq_one_letter_code
_entity_poly.pdbx_strand_id
1 'polypeptide(L)'
;MKDEKLFHELSFYSLSHKGEEFIHQHVVDAYTAQTADASTKLIAIYFALIGLYLLVEKNYTGKQVQNAHVALSYQSKNFKPISLPEYRGETHIEDVLNSLPGKQRDELIYQWCKSVWGAYKEVSKEIEEMAIGV
;
A
#
# COMPACT_ATOMS: atom_id res chain seq x y z
N MET A 1 0.62 17.77 -9.96
CA MET A 1 1.87 17.05 -9.99
C MET A 1 1.72 15.78 -10.79
N LYS A 2 2.81 15.35 -11.41
CA LYS A 2 2.78 14.17 -12.29
C LYS A 2 2.31 12.91 -11.57
N ASP A 3 2.86 12.65 -10.39
CA ASP A 3 2.52 11.44 -9.64
C ASP A 3 1.06 11.42 -9.21
N GLU A 4 0.54 12.56 -8.81
CA GLU A 4 -0.85 12.67 -8.40
C GLU A 4 -1.80 12.38 -9.56
N LYS A 5 -1.47 12.90 -10.75
CA LYS A 5 -2.25 12.64 -11.96
C LYS A 5 -2.24 11.15 -12.30
N LEU A 6 -1.07 10.52 -12.21
CA LEU A 6 -0.94 9.09 -12.47
C LEU A 6 -1.72 8.27 -11.44
N PHE A 7 -1.71 8.71 -10.18
CA PHE A 7 -2.48 8.04 -9.14
C PHE A 7 -3.98 8.09 -9.43
N HIS A 8 -4.48 9.25 -9.88
CA HIS A 8 -5.90 9.36 -10.24
C HIS A 8 -6.26 8.44 -11.41
N GLU A 9 -5.38 8.35 -12.40
CA GLU A 9 -5.59 7.49 -13.55
C GLU A 9 -5.63 6.01 -13.14
N LEU A 10 -4.68 5.58 -12.31
CA LEU A 10 -4.66 4.20 -11.85
C LEU A 10 -5.83 3.91 -10.90
N SER A 11 -6.24 4.90 -10.10
CA SER A 11 -7.42 4.74 -9.23
C SER A 11 -8.68 4.51 -10.04
N PHE A 12 -8.85 5.22 -11.15
CA PHE A 12 -9.98 4.98 -12.02
C PHE A 12 -10.01 3.53 -12.51
N TYR A 13 -8.85 3.02 -12.94
CA TYR A 13 -8.72 1.63 -13.36
C TYR A 13 -9.09 0.68 -12.23
N SER A 14 -8.47 0.83 -11.06
CA SER A 14 -8.64 -0.12 -9.96
C SER A 14 -10.03 -0.06 -9.34
N LEU A 15 -10.67 1.11 -9.32
CA LEU A 15 -12.02 1.25 -8.78
C LEU A 15 -13.09 0.66 -9.71
N SER A 16 -12.76 0.47 -10.98
CA SER A 16 -13.69 -0.17 -11.91
C SER A 16 -13.72 -1.70 -11.73
N HIS A 17 -12.77 -2.26 -10.96
CA HIS A 17 -12.74 -3.68 -10.63
C HIS A 17 -13.57 -3.93 -9.37
N LYS A 18 -14.61 -4.74 -9.49
CA LYS A 18 -15.49 -5.06 -8.38
C LYS A 18 -15.22 -6.46 -7.86
N GLY A 19 -15.49 -6.67 -6.57
CA GLY A 19 -15.34 -7.97 -5.95
C GLY A 19 -14.47 -7.90 -4.71
N GLU A 20 -14.25 -9.07 -4.10
CA GLU A 20 -13.52 -9.18 -2.84
C GLU A 20 -12.05 -8.83 -2.97
N GLU A 21 -11.49 -8.94 -4.17
CA GLU A 21 -10.11 -8.57 -4.41
C GLU A 21 -9.85 -7.11 -4.09
N PHE A 22 -10.79 -6.23 -4.44
CA PHE A 22 -10.71 -4.79 -4.15
C PHE A 22 -9.29 -4.25 -4.29
N ILE A 23 -8.75 -4.42 -5.48
CA ILE A 23 -7.34 -4.11 -5.77
C ILE A 23 -6.99 -2.65 -5.50
N HIS A 24 -7.99 -1.77 -5.49
CA HIS A 24 -7.77 -0.34 -5.23
C HIS A 24 -7.13 -0.10 -3.87
N GLN A 25 -7.45 -0.91 -2.85
CA GLN A 25 -6.82 -0.73 -1.54
C GLN A 25 -5.30 -0.90 -1.64
N HIS A 26 -4.86 -1.86 -2.43
CA HIS A 26 -3.42 -2.10 -2.62
C HIS A 26 -2.75 -0.94 -3.35
N VAL A 27 -3.44 -0.35 -4.33
CA VAL A 27 -2.96 0.84 -5.05
C VAL A 27 -2.74 2.00 -4.07
N VAL A 28 -3.72 2.25 -3.20
CA VAL A 28 -3.64 3.33 -2.21
C VAL A 28 -2.45 3.11 -1.28
N ASP A 29 -2.29 1.88 -0.77
CA ASP A 29 -1.24 1.58 0.19
C ASP A 29 0.15 1.72 -0.45
N ALA A 30 0.35 1.17 -1.64
CA ALA A 30 1.63 1.27 -2.33
C ALA A 30 1.98 2.72 -2.65
N TYR A 31 1.02 3.47 -3.17
CA TYR A 31 1.24 4.86 -3.52
C TYR A 31 1.60 5.69 -2.29
N THR A 32 0.84 5.53 -1.20
CA THR A 32 1.08 6.27 0.03
C THR A 32 2.48 5.98 0.58
N ALA A 33 2.85 4.72 0.69
CA ALA A 33 4.15 4.34 1.23
C ALA A 33 5.30 4.77 0.32
N GLN A 34 5.13 4.68 -1.00
CA GLN A 34 6.19 5.03 -1.93
C GLN A 34 6.43 6.54 -2.03
N THR A 35 5.38 7.34 -1.88
CA THR A 35 5.48 8.80 -2.04
C THR A 35 5.48 9.55 -0.72
N ALA A 36 5.48 8.88 0.42
CA ALA A 36 5.47 9.52 1.73
C ALA A 36 6.66 10.46 1.89
N ASP A 37 6.39 11.61 2.50
CA ASP A 37 7.42 12.62 2.80
C ASP A 37 7.13 13.22 4.17
N ALA A 38 7.86 14.30 4.51
CA ALA A 38 7.73 14.95 5.82
C ALA A 38 6.32 15.49 6.07
N SER A 39 5.53 15.75 5.02
CA SER A 39 4.17 16.27 5.16
C SER A 39 3.12 15.17 5.29
N THR A 40 3.48 13.92 5.05
CA THR A 40 2.55 12.79 5.14
C THR A 40 2.26 12.47 6.60
N LYS A 41 0.99 12.35 6.95
CA LYS A 41 0.61 12.03 8.32
C LYS A 41 1.13 10.65 8.71
N LEU A 42 1.65 10.55 9.92
CA LEU A 42 2.24 9.31 10.41
C LEU A 42 1.24 8.15 10.39
N ILE A 43 -0.02 8.42 10.77
CA ILE A 43 -1.07 7.40 10.75
C ILE A 43 -1.29 6.85 9.33
N ALA A 44 -1.22 7.71 8.32
CA ALA A 44 -1.38 7.28 6.94
C ALA A 44 -0.25 6.35 6.51
N ILE A 45 0.98 6.66 6.91
CA ILE A 45 2.13 5.82 6.61
C ILE A 45 1.99 4.44 7.27
N TYR A 46 1.62 4.42 8.54
CA TYR A 46 1.46 3.15 9.26
C TYR A 46 0.34 2.30 8.66
N PHE A 47 -0.80 2.91 8.33
CA PHE A 47 -1.91 2.16 7.72
C PHE A 47 -1.49 1.57 6.37
N ALA A 48 -0.77 2.36 5.56
CA ALA A 48 -0.28 1.87 4.27
C ALA A 48 0.69 0.69 4.46
N LEU A 49 1.61 0.80 5.39
CA LEU A 49 2.59 -0.26 5.63
C LEU A 49 1.93 -1.52 6.19
N ILE A 50 0.96 -1.37 7.09
CA ILE A 50 0.21 -2.51 7.60
C ILE A 50 -0.55 -3.19 6.45
N GLY A 51 -1.17 -2.39 5.57
CA GLY A 51 -1.85 -2.95 4.40
C GLY A 51 -0.92 -3.72 3.49
N LEU A 52 0.26 -3.19 3.21
CA LEU A 52 1.26 -3.88 2.41
C LEU A 52 1.74 -5.17 3.08
N TYR A 53 1.97 -5.14 4.39
CA TYR A 53 2.34 -6.32 5.15
C TYR A 53 1.27 -7.41 5.00
N LEU A 54 0.00 -7.04 5.20
CA LEU A 54 -1.10 -8.01 5.13
C LEU A 54 -1.24 -8.61 3.73
N LEU A 55 -1.04 -7.82 2.70
CA LEU A 55 -1.07 -8.33 1.33
C LEU A 55 0.12 -9.26 1.06
N VAL A 56 1.34 -8.78 1.30
CA VAL A 56 2.56 -9.47 0.86
C VAL A 56 2.86 -10.68 1.73
N GLU A 57 2.72 -10.55 3.05
CA GLU A 57 3.10 -11.61 3.98
C GLU A 57 1.95 -12.53 4.36
N LYS A 58 0.70 -12.04 4.31
CA LYS A 58 -0.48 -12.80 4.73
C LYS A 58 -1.43 -13.08 3.57
N ASN A 59 -1.14 -12.60 2.39
CA ASN A 59 -1.94 -12.85 1.18
C ASN A 59 -3.40 -12.37 1.32
N TYR A 60 -3.61 -11.25 2.02
CA TYR A 60 -4.93 -10.67 2.16
C TYR A 60 -5.42 -10.06 0.85
N THR A 61 -6.73 -10.15 0.60
CA THR A 61 -7.35 -9.38 -0.48
C THR A 61 -7.44 -7.91 -0.06
N GLY A 62 -7.71 -7.03 -1.01
CA GLY A 62 -7.93 -5.62 -0.69
C GLY A 62 -9.08 -5.41 0.27
N LYS A 63 -10.13 -6.20 0.14
CA LYS A 63 -11.28 -6.12 1.06
C LYS A 63 -10.88 -6.51 2.47
N GLN A 64 -10.08 -7.55 2.63
CA GLN A 64 -9.59 -7.96 3.94
C GLN A 64 -8.69 -6.88 4.55
N VAL A 65 -7.84 -6.24 3.73
CA VAL A 65 -7.00 -5.13 4.18
C VAL A 65 -7.87 -3.95 4.64
N GLN A 66 -8.90 -3.63 3.87
CA GLN A 66 -9.82 -2.54 4.23
C GLN A 66 -10.48 -2.82 5.58
N ASN A 67 -10.93 -4.06 5.80
CA ASN A 67 -11.53 -4.44 7.06
C ASN A 67 -10.53 -4.33 8.22
N ALA A 68 -9.28 -4.70 7.97
CA ALA A 68 -8.22 -4.55 8.98
C ALA A 68 -7.97 -3.08 9.32
N HIS A 69 -7.97 -2.20 8.31
CA HIS A 69 -7.83 -0.76 8.54
C HIS A 69 -8.97 -0.22 9.41
N VAL A 70 -10.19 -0.67 9.15
CA VAL A 70 -11.35 -0.27 9.97
C VAL A 70 -11.14 -0.74 11.42
N ALA A 71 -10.72 -1.98 11.63
CA ALA A 71 -10.47 -2.50 12.97
C ALA A 71 -9.38 -1.69 13.68
N LEU A 72 -8.31 -1.34 12.98
CA LEU A 72 -7.23 -0.51 13.53
C LEU A 72 -7.72 0.87 13.94
N SER A 73 -8.67 1.44 13.18
CA SER A 73 -9.17 2.80 13.46
C SER A 73 -9.89 2.90 14.80
N TYR A 74 -10.35 1.77 15.34
CA TYR A 74 -10.99 1.73 16.66
C TYR A 74 -10.02 1.48 17.80
N GLN A 75 -8.73 1.24 17.51
CA GLN A 75 -7.72 0.98 18.51
C GLN A 75 -6.91 2.25 18.78
N SER A 76 -6.62 2.48 20.07
CA SER A 76 -5.76 3.59 20.46
C SER A 76 -4.32 3.12 20.29
N LYS A 77 -3.63 3.65 19.30
CA LYS A 77 -2.24 3.29 19.02
C LYS A 77 -1.35 4.54 19.04
N ASN A 78 -0.19 4.41 19.65
CA ASN A 78 0.84 5.44 19.60
C ASN A 78 1.79 5.11 18.46
N PHE A 79 1.74 5.93 17.39
CA PHE A 79 2.63 5.75 16.26
C PHE A 79 3.92 6.53 16.50
N LYS A 80 5.04 5.84 16.48
CA LYS A 80 6.35 6.46 16.62
C LYS A 80 6.81 7.02 15.28
N PRO A 81 7.58 8.12 15.29
CA PRO A 81 8.17 8.61 14.05
C PRO A 81 8.95 7.52 13.35
N ILE A 82 8.84 7.50 12.03
CA ILE A 82 9.48 6.48 11.20
C ILE A 82 10.50 7.16 10.31
N SER A 83 11.67 6.56 10.18
CA SER A 83 12.68 7.03 9.24
C SER A 83 12.33 6.50 7.86
N LEU A 84 11.97 7.41 6.95
CA LEU A 84 11.57 7.03 5.61
C LEU A 84 12.80 6.64 4.78
N PRO A 85 12.80 5.46 4.13
CA PRO A 85 13.93 5.08 3.28
C PRO A 85 13.97 5.96 2.04
N GLU A 86 15.17 6.26 1.54
CA GLU A 86 15.32 7.01 0.29
C GLU A 86 14.87 6.16 -0.90
N TYR A 87 15.30 4.92 -0.92
CA TYR A 87 14.88 3.98 -1.95
C TYR A 87 13.55 3.35 -1.53
N ARG A 88 12.55 3.44 -2.38
CA ARG A 88 11.19 2.98 -2.07
C ARG A 88 10.70 1.88 -3.02
N GLY A 89 11.63 1.07 -3.54
CA GLY A 89 11.27 -0.03 -4.43
C GLY A 89 11.59 0.28 -5.88
N GLU A 90 11.76 -0.76 -6.68
CA GLU A 90 12.15 -0.62 -8.09
C GLU A 90 10.95 -0.45 -9.03
N THR A 91 9.76 -0.85 -8.61
CA THR A 91 8.55 -0.70 -9.41
C THR A 91 7.83 0.59 -9.01
N HIS A 92 7.36 1.33 -9.99
CA HIS A 92 6.70 2.61 -9.79
C HIS A 92 5.34 2.62 -10.49
N ILE A 93 4.52 3.62 -10.16
CA ILE A 93 3.19 3.75 -10.74
C ILE A 93 3.23 3.86 -12.26
N GLU A 94 4.28 4.48 -12.82
CA GLU A 94 4.44 4.56 -14.27
C GLU A 94 4.56 3.20 -14.91
N ASP A 95 5.31 2.29 -14.27
CA ASP A 95 5.46 0.93 -14.76
C ASP A 95 4.12 0.21 -14.82
N VAL A 96 3.31 0.41 -13.78
CA VAL A 96 1.99 -0.20 -13.69
C VAL A 96 1.09 0.30 -14.82
N LEU A 97 1.05 1.62 -15.01
CA LEU A 97 0.20 2.23 -16.04
C LEU A 97 0.65 1.92 -17.45
N ASN A 98 1.95 1.65 -17.66
CA ASN A 98 2.47 1.28 -18.97
C ASN A 98 2.20 -0.18 -19.33
N SER A 99 1.70 -0.98 -18.40
CA SER A 99 1.34 -2.37 -18.66
C SER A 99 -0.05 -2.48 -19.28
N LEU A 100 -0.35 -3.62 -19.87
CA LEU A 100 -1.68 -3.87 -20.44
C LEU A 100 -2.71 -4.02 -19.33
N PRO A 101 -3.88 -3.36 -19.44
CA PRO A 101 -4.96 -3.54 -18.48
C PRO A 101 -5.36 -5.00 -18.36
N GLY A 102 -5.86 -5.37 -17.18
CA GLY A 102 -6.31 -6.72 -16.90
C GLY A 102 -5.27 -7.48 -16.09
N LYS A 103 -5.12 -8.78 -16.38
CA LYS A 103 -4.28 -9.66 -15.58
C LYS A 103 -2.85 -9.17 -15.44
N GLN A 104 -2.26 -8.70 -16.53
CA GLN A 104 -0.87 -8.22 -16.51
C GLN A 104 -0.70 -7.03 -15.56
N ARG A 105 -1.61 -6.05 -15.67
CA ARG A 105 -1.55 -4.87 -14.81
C ARG A 105 -1.81 -5.25 -13.35
N ASP A 106 -2.75 -6.14 -13.11
CA ASP A 106 -3.07 -6.57 -11.74
C ASP A 106 -1.87 -7.26 -11.10
N GLU A 107 -1.17 -8.11 -11.84
CA GLU A 107 0.05 -8.75 -11.35
C GLU A 107 1.14 -7.71 -11.07
N LEU A 108 1.24 -6.69 -11.92
CA LEU A 108 2.25 -5.64 -11.73
C LEU A 108 1.92 -4.74 -10.54
N ILE A 109 0.64 -4.54 -10.24
CA ILE A 109 0.24 -3.86 -9.01
C ILE A 109 0.75 -4.65 -7.80
N TYR A 110 0.62 -5.97 -7.81
CA TYR A 110 1.14 -6.81 -6.74
C TYR A 110 2.67 -6.69 -6.64
N GLN A 111 3.38 -6.71 -7.77
CA GLN A 111 4.84 -6.55 -7.78
C GLN A 111 5.25 -5.18 -7.24
N TRP A 112 4.50 -4.16 -7.57
CA TRP A 112 4.70 -2.82 -7.05
C TRP A 112 4.60 -2.80 -5.52
N CYS A 113 3.52 -3.37 -4.99
CA CYS A 113 3.33 -3.48 -3.54
C CYS A 113 4.47 -4.23 -2.88
N LYS A 114 4.89 -5.34 -3.47
CA LYS A 114 5.97 -6.16 -2.95
C LYS A 114 7.29 -5.40 -2.93
N SER A 115 7.58 -4.64 -3.99
CA SER A 115 8.83 -3.88 -4.06
C SER A 115 8.85 -2.74 -3.04
N VAL A 116 7.71 -2.06 -2.85
CA VAL A 116 7.62 -1.00 -1.85
C VAL A 116 7.76 -1.56 -0.44
N TRP A 117 7.05 -2.65 -0.15
CA TRP A 117 7.15 -3.30 1.16
C TRP A 117 8.58 -3.72 1.48
N GLY A 118 9.28 -4.30 0.49
CA GLY A 118 10.67 -4.70 0.67
C GLY A 118 11.60 -3.54 1.01
N ALA A 119 11.29 -2.34 0.51
CA ALA A 119 12.09 -1.15 0.81
C ALA A 119 11.95 -0.68 2.27
N TYR A 120 10.86 -1.08 2.94
CA TYR A 120 10.60 -0.72 4.34
C TYR A 120 11.00 -1.81 5.33
N LYS A 121 11.86 -2.73 4.94
CA LYS A 121 12.18 -3.90 5.78
C LYS A 121 12.76 -3.54 7.14
N GLU A 122 13.39 -2.38 7.30
CA GLU A 122 13.94 -1.97 8.59
C GLU A 122 12.87 -1.75 9.65
N VAL A 123 11.64 -1.41 9.23
CA VAL A 123 10.53 -1.23 10.16
C VAL A 123 9.53 -2.38 10.09
N SER A 124 9.82 -3.42 9.31
CA SER A 124 8.87 -4.50 9.05
C SER A 124 8.42 -5.22 10.31
N LYS A 125 9.35 -5.43 11.26
CA LYS A 125 9.02 -6.12 12.50
C LYS A 125 8.03 -5.32 13.35
N GLU A 126 8.24 -4.01 13.41
CA GLU A 126 7.33 -3.12 14.14
C GLU A 126 5.94 -3.10 13.51
N ILE A 127 5.89 -3.07 12.17
CA ILE A 127 4.62 -3.12 11.45
C ILE A 127 3.92 -4.46 11.70
N GLU A 128 4.65 -5.57 11.65
CA GLU A 128 4.10 -6.88 11.92
C GLU A 128 3.48 -6.95 13.31
N GLU A 129 4.15 -6.42 14.32
CA GLU A 129 3.63 -6.39 15.67
C GLU A 129 2.35 -5.58 15.79
N MET A 130 2.27 -4.45 15.08
CA MET A 130 1.06 -3.62 15.07
C MET A 130 -0.11 -4.30 14.37
N ALA A 131 0.16 -5.19 13.43
CA ALA A 131 -0.87 -5.88 12.68
C ALA A 131 -1.46 -7.05 13.43
N ILE A 132 -0.89 -7.44 14.57
CA ILE A 132 -1.43 -8.55 15.38
C ILE A 132 -2.82 -8.18 15.87
N GLY A 133 -3.79 -9.04 15.60
CA GLY A 133 -5.17 -8.86 16.07
C GLY A 133 -6.08 -8.14 15.09
N VAL A 134 -5.60 -7.84 13.88
CA VAL A 134 -6.45 -7.20 12.85
C VAL A 134 -6.60 -8.03 11.57
#